data_a33962d4c012ad1fdffd55dc80f80cbb
#
_entry.id   a33962d4c012ad1fdffd55dc80f80cbb
#
_cell.length_a   1.000
_cell.length_b   1.000
_cell.length_c   1.000
_cell.angle_alpha   90.00
_cell.angle_beta   90.00
_cell.angle_gamma   90.00
#
_symmetry.space_group_name_H-M   'P 1'
#
loop_
_entity.id
_entity.type
_entity.pdbx_description
1 polymer ?
#
loop_
_entity_poly.entity_id
_entity_poly.type
_entity_poly.pdbx_seq_one_letter_code
_entity_poly.pdbx_strand_id
1 'polypeptide(L)'
;MTVVPHITFLGVLLALIFGGALFGIFWWMLHPPPQIPLSVAKAKIAISALKKILVPTTGTTYAENAIELACRLGLIQKAEIVVTYVIEVPFTLPLNASMGKAEAIAKEVIGRAVAIVQHHNLPVKPKIERARHVGEGIVRLAKEEDADLIVIGIRPVIGIPEKIMGRTSETVLRRAPCEVIIDRRPE
;
A
#
# COMPACT_ATOMS: atom_id res chain seq x y z
N MET A 1 68.53 -37.86 -26.49
CA MET A 1 67.15 -38.17 -27.00
C MET A 1 66.24 -36.98 -26.72
N THR A 2 66.05 -36.14 -27.72
CA THR A 2 65.14 -34.98 -27.60
C THR A 2 63.76 -35.45 -27.99
N VAL A 3 62.84 -35.53 -26.99
CA VAL A 3 61.44 -35.81 -27.20
C VAL A 3 60.78 -34.56 -27.80
N VAL A 4 60.48 -34.58 -29.09
CA VAL A 4 59.74 -33.53 -29.76
C VAL A 4 58.27 -33.75 -29.43
N PRO A 5 57.58 -32.81 -28.71
CA PRO A 5 56.17 -32.99 -28.41
C PRO A 5 55.35 -32.93 -29.71
N HIS A 6 54.68 -34.00 -30.07
CA HIS A 6 53.72 -33.98 -31.14
C HIS A 6 52.46 -33.25 -30.67
N ILE A 7 52.32 -32.01 -31.09
CA ILE A 7 51.11 -31.22 -30.86
C ILE A 7 50.00 -31.81 -31.77
N THR A 8 49.12 -32.61 -31.21
CA THR A 8 47.98 -33.12 -31.92
C THR A 8 46.88 -32.09 -32.01
N PHE A 9 46.19 -31.97 -33.14
CA PHE A 9 45.07 -31.04 -33.36
C PHE A 9 44.02 -31.13 -32.23
N LEU A 10 43.77 -32.35 -31.75
CA LEU A 10 42.87 -32.64 -30.65
C LEU A 10 43.34 -32.02 -29.33
N GLY A 11 44.66 -32.04 -29.05
CA GLY A 11 45.21 -31.40 -27.84
C GLY A 11 45.07 -29.90 -27.84
N VAL A 12 45.28 -29.24 -28.99
CA VAL A 12 45.08 -27.79 -29.14
C VAL A 12 43.63 -27.44 -28.95
N LEU A 13 42.67 -28.20 -29.50
CA LEU A 13 41.25 -27.99 -29.35
C LEU A 13 40.82 -28.11 -27.90
N LEU A 14 41.26 -29.14 -27.18
CA LEU A 14 40.98 -29.31 -25.75
C LEU A 14 41.54 -28.19 -24.89
N ALA A 15 42.77 -27.73 -25.17
CA ALA A 15 43.39 -26.63 -24.47
C ALA A 15 42.61 -25.32 -24.65
N LEU A 16 42.09 -25.02 -25.84
CA LEU A 16 41.28 -23.86 -26.13
C LEU A 16 39.93 -23.89 -25.40
N ILE A 17 39.28 -25.08 -25.39
CA ILE A 17 38.00 -25.27 -24.66
C ILE A 17 38.21 -25.08 -23.16
N PHE A 18 39.29 -25.68 -22.60
CA PHE A 18 39.59 -25.56 -21.18
C PHE A 18 39.96 -24.14 -20.80
N GLY A 19 40.80 -23.45 -21.58
CA GLY A 19 41.17 -22.04 -21.37
C GLY A 19 39.96 -21.10 -21.45
N GLY A 20 39.07 -21.35 -22.45
CA GLY A 20 37.83 -20.57 -22.58
C GLY A 20 36.86 -20.77 -21.41
N ALA A 21 36.73 -22.01 -20.91
CA ALA A 21 35.89 -22.31 -19.75
C ALA A 21 36.43 -21.62 -18.46
N LEU A 22 37.75 -21.72 -18.23
CA LEU A 22 38.38 -21.03 -17.11
C LEU A 22 38.25 -19.52 -17.19
N PHE A 23 38.44 -18.92 -18.37
CA PHE A 23 38.25 -17.50 -18.59
C PHE A 23 36.81 -17.09 -18.33
N GLY A 24 35.81 -17.86 -18.78
CA GLY A 24 34.38 -17.62 -18.54
C GLY A 24 34.04 -17.65 -17.05
N ILE A 25 34.56 -18.65 -16.31
CA ILE A 25 34.35 -18.76 -14.86
C ILE A 25 34.98 -17.57 -14.14
N PHE A 26 36.24 -17.20 -14.53
CA PHE A 26 36.94 -16.08 -13.94
C PHE A 26 36.26 -14.74 -14.24
N TRP A 27 35.76 -14.55 -15.46
CA TRP A 27 34.98 -13.38 -15.85
C TRP A 27 33.69 -13.27 -15.05
N TRP A 28 32.95 -14.38 -14.88
CA TRP A 28 31.73 -14.42 -14.09
C TRP A 28 31.99 -14.12 -12.60
N MET A 29 33.09 -14.62 -12.05
CA MET A 29 33.50 -14.38 -10.67
C MET A 29 33.87 -12.90 -10.42
N LEU A 30 34.47 -12.22 -11.40
CA LEU A 30 34.84 -10.80 -11.33
C LEU A 30 33.64 -9.87 -11.59
N HIS A 31 32.56 -10.37 -12.22
CA HIS A 31 31.37 -9.59 -12.52
C HIS A 31 30.13 -10.21 -11.84
N PRO A 32 30.10 -10.27 -10.49
CA PRO A 32 28.94 -10.80 -9.81
C PRO A 32 27.72 -9.92 -10.09
N PRO A 33 26.51 -10.53 -10.23
CA PRO A 33 25.30 -9.75 -10.40
C PRO A 33 25.11 -8.79 -9.22
N PRO A 34 24.55 -7.60 -9.46
CA PRO A 34 24.35 -6.61 -8.40
C PRO A 34 23.53 -7.21 -7.26
N GLN A 35 24.10 -7.23 -6.06
CA GLN A 35 23.43 -7.71 -4.86
C GLN A 35 22.39 -6.67 -4.45
N ILE A 36 21.11 -7.00 -4.50
CA ILE A 36 20.05 -6.14 -3.95
C ILE A 36 20.17 -6.21 -2.42
N PRO A 37 20.45 -5.09 -1.73
CA PRO A 37 20.56 -5.12 -0.27
C PRO A 37 19.25 -5.61 0.34
N LEU A 38 19.36 -6.44 1.38
CA LEU A 38 18.21 -7.08 2.07
C LEU A 38 17.15 -6.07 2.53
N SER A 39 17.56 -4.84 2.86
CA SER A 39 16.65 -3.74 3.20
C SER A 39 15.77 -3.33 2.02
N VAL A 40 16.34 -3.24 0.81
CA VAL A 40 15.58 -2.90 -0.43
C VAL A 40 14.70 -4.06 -0.86
N ALA A 41 15.15 -5.30 -0.71
CA ALA A 41 14.36 -6.49 -0.98
C ALA A 41 13.15 -6.60 -0.04
N LYS A 42 13.33 -6.32 1.27
CA LYS A 42 12.23 -6.27 2.25
C LYS A 42 11.23 -5.15 1.94
N ALA A 43 11.70 -3.96 1.59
CA ALA A 43 10.83 -2.85 1.20
C ALA A 43 10.04 -3.17 -0.08
N LYS A 44 10.67 -3.81 -1.07
CA LYS A 44 10.00 -4.23 -2.30
C LYS A 44 8.94 -5.32 -2.04
N ILE A 45 9.19 -6.25 -1.12
CA ILE A 45 8.23 -7.29 -0.71
C ILE A 45 7.05 -6.66 0.03
N ALA A 46 7.30 -5.69 0.92
CA ALA A 46 6.23 -4.99 1.63
C ALA A 46 5.30 -4.24 0.67
N ILE A 47 5.85 -3.51 -0.30
CA ILE A 47 5.06 -2.78 -1.33
C ILE A 47 4.34 -3.75 -2.27
N SER A 48 4.90 -4.94 -2.53
CA SER A 48 4.30 -5.94 -3.43
C SER A 48 3.18 -6.78 -2.80
N ALA A 49 2.83 -6.56 -1.55
CA ALA A 49 1.84 -7.35 -0.81
C ALA A 49 0.53 -6.61 -0.50
N LEU A 50 0.31 -5.40 -1.05
CA LEU A 50 -0.94 -4.66 -0.83
C LEU A 50 -2.10 -5.38 -1.52
N LYS A 51 -2.94 -6.05 -0.74
CA LYS A 51 -4.16 -6.73 -1.20
C LYS A 51 -5.41 -5.93 -0.87
N LYS A 52 -5.41 -5.26 0.27
CA LYS A 52 -6.55 -4.47 0.76
C LYS A 52 -6.12 -3.12 1.28
N ILE A 53 -6.72 -2.06 0.75
CA ILE A 53 -6.46 -0.68 1.15
C ILE A 53 -7.76 -0.11 1.74
N LEU A 54 -7.73 0.25 3.02
CA LEU A 54 -8.87 0.88 3.69
C LEU A 54 -8.80 2.40 3.54
N VAL A 55 -9.89 3.00 3.06
CA VAL A 55 -9.98 4.45 2.87
C VAL A 55 -11.21 5.00 3.58
N PRO A 56 -11.06 5.60 4.76
CA PRO A 56 -12.13 6.30 5.41
C PRO A 56 -12.46 7.59 4.65
N THR A 57 -13.74 7.82 4.40
CA THR A 57 -14.23 9.00 3.68
C THR A 57 -15.29 9.75 4.47
N THR A 58 -15.29 11.06 4.31
CA THR A 58 -16.32 11.98 4.85
C THR A 58 -17.05 12.73 3.73
N GLY A 59 -16.75 12.40 2.46
CA GLY A 59 -17.32 13.07 1.28
C GLY A 59 -16.76 14.47 1.03
N THR A 60 -15.62 14.80 1.62
CA THR A 60 -14.92 16.06 1.38
C THR A 60 -13.85 15.89 0.32
N THR A 61 -13.44 16.98 -0.34
CA THR A 61 -12.45 16.93 -1.43
C THR A 61 -11.14 16.26 -1.00
N TYR A 62 -10.64 16.51 0.22
CA TYR A 62 -9.42 15.85 0.71
C TYR A 62 -9.62 14.35 0.96
N ALA A 63 -10.81 13.92 1.35
CA ALA A 63 -11.11 12.49 1.47
C ALA A 63 -11.23 11.82 0.08
N GLU A 64 -11.80 12.50 -0.91
CA GLU A 64 -11.86 12.02 -2.29
C GLU A 64 -10.46 11.94 -2.92
N ASN A 65 -9.58 12.90 -2.62
CA ASN A 65 -8.16 12.84 -3.02
C ASN A 65 -7.43 11.63 -2.42
N ALA A 66 -7.73 11.27 -1.17
CA ALA A 66 -7.18 10.06 -0.55
C ALA A 66 -7.65 8.78 -1.23
N ILE A 67 -8.92 8.73 -1.69
CA ILE A 67 -9.43 7.61 -2.50
C ILE A 67 -8.66 7.51 -3.81
N GLU A 68 -8.46 8.64 -4.48
CA GLU A 68 -7.70 8.71 -5.73
C GLU A 68 -6.24 8.23 -5.55
N LEU A 69 -5.59 8.62 -4.44
CA LEU A 69 -4.26 8.14 -4.07
C LEU A 69 -4.26 6.63 -3.83
N ALA A 70 -5.25 6.11 -3.09
CA ALA A 70 -5.40 4.68 -2.83
C ALA A 70 -5.60 3.89 -4.12
N CYS A 71 -6.40 4.40 -5.06
CA CYS A 71 -6.59 3.78 -6.38
C CYS A 71 -5.26 3.69 -7.14
N ARG A 72 -4.47 4.77 -7.19
CA ARG A 72 -3.15 4.76 -7.84
C ARG A 72 -2.18 3.76 -7.22
N LEU A 73 -2.18 3.62 -5.89
CA LEU A 73 -1.37 2.63 -5.19
C LEU A 73 -1.84 1.21 -5.46
N GLY A 74 -3.16 1.01 -5.51
CA GLY A 74 -3.78 -0.30 -5.73
C GLY A 74 -3.72 -0.82 -7.16
N LEU A 75 -3.57 0.06 -8.17
CA LEU A 75 -3.60 -0.31 -9.59
C LEU A 75 -2.56 -1.38 -9.97
N ILE A 76 -1.34 -1.29 -9.42
CA ILE A 76 -0.23 -2.19 -9.76
C ILE A 76 -0.55 -3.65 -9.37
N GLN A 77 -1.32 -3.83 -8.28
CA GLN A 77 -1.59 -5.14 -7.69
C GLN A 77 -3.05 -5.56 -7.75
N LYS A 78 -3.90 -4.72 -8.32
CA LYS A 78 -5.37 -4.86 -8.31
C LYS A 78 -5.89 -5.04 -6.88
N ALA A 79 -5.36 -4.25 -5.94
CA ALA A 79 -5.78 -4.28 -4.54
C ALA A 79 -7.27 -3.95 -4.42
N GLU A 80 -7.95 -4.62 -3.50
CA GLU A 80 -9.33 -4.28 -3.14
C GLU A 80 -9.34 -2.99 -2.32
N ILE A 81 -10.14 -2.02 -2.73
CA ILE A 81 -10.32 -0.76 -2.02
C ILE A 81 -11.54 -0.86 -1.11
N VAL A 82 -11.32 -0.86 0.19
CA VAL A 82 -12.39 -0.82 1.19
C VAL A 82 -12.70 0.62 1.53
N VAL A 83 -13.77 1.18 0.95
CA VAL A 83 -14.21 2.54 1.27
C VAL A 83 -15.15 2.51 2.46
N THR A 84 -14.89 3.33 3.47
CA THR A 84 -15.70 3.32 4.69
C THR A 84 -16.14 4.70 5.13
N TYR A 85 -17.39 4.79 5.57
CA TYR A 85 -17.94 5.93 6.29
C TYR A 85 -18.27 5.50 7.72
N VAL A 86 -17.75 6.22 8.71
CA VAL A 86 -18.02 5.93 10.12
C VAL A 86 -19.05 6.92 10.65
N ILE A 87 -20.20 6.42 11.04
CA ILE A 87 -21.26 7.18 11.73
C ILE A 87 -20.88 7.26 13.21
N GLU A 88 -20.59 8.47 13.69
CA GLU A 88 -20.33 8.70 15.11
C GLU A 88 -21.66 8.73 15.87
N VAL A 89 -21.84 7.77 16.79
CA VAL A 89 -23.07 7.63 17.60
C VAL A 89 -22.83 8.27 18.96
N PRO A 90 -23.63 9.28 19.37
CA PRO A 90 -23.54 9.90 20.69
C PRO A 90 -23.66 8.87 21.83
N PHE A 91 -23.00 9.11 22.96
CA PHE A 91 -23.06 8.21 24.13
C PHE A 91 -24.47 8.09 24.74
N THR A 92 -25.33 9.05 24.49
CA THR A 92 -26.74 9.06 24.92
C THR A 92 -27.64 8.08 24.18
N LEU A 93 -27.17 7.54 23.05
CA LEU A 93 -27.93 6.61 22.23
C LEU A 93 -27.24 5.23 22.20
N PRO A 94 -27.97 4.12 22.07
CA PRO A 94 -27.38 2.83 21.80
C PRO A 94 -26.70 2.82 20.42
N LEU A 95 -25.64 2.01 20.25
CA LEU A 95 -24.87 1.96 18.97
C LEU A 95 -25.72 1.57 17.76
N ASN A 96 -26.76 0.80 17.99
CA ASN A 96 -27.70 0.35 16.94
C ASN A 96 -28.90 1.31 16.73
N ALA A 97 -28.90 2.49 17.39
CA ALA A 97 -29.98 3.46 17.23
C ALA A 97 -30.11 3.88 15.75
N SER A 98 -31.35 3.99 15.28
CA SER A 98 -31.60 4.51 13.93
C SER A 98 -31.25 6.00 13.86
N MET A 99 -30.38 6.35 12.91
CA MET A 99 -29.91 7.71 12.66
C MET A 99 -30.16 8.09 11.19
N GLY A 100 -31.44 8.09 10.78
CA GLY A 100 -31.86 8.20 9.39
C GLY A 100 -31.15 9.26 8.55
N LYS A 101 -30.92 10.48 9.09
CA LYS A 101 -30.16 11.51 8.36
C LYS A 101 -28.69 11.13 8.17
N ALA A 102 -28.03 10.63 9.23
CA ALA A 102 -26.61 10.23 9.14
C ALA A 102 -26.43 9.02 8.22
N GLU A 103 -27.37 8.09 8.23
CA GLU A 103 -27.37 6.93 7.34
C GLU A 103 -27.57 7.33 5.87
N ALA A 104 -28.46 8.29 5.60
CA ALA A 104 -28.67 8.81 4.25
C ALA A 104 -27.40 9.48 3.71
N ILE A 105 -26.76 10.34 4.52
CA ILE A 105 -25.48 10.99 4.18
C ILE A 105 -24.40 9.92 3.95
N ALA A 106 -24.29 8.94 4.83
CA ALA A 106 -23.31 7.86 4.70
C ALA A 106 -23.45 7.10 3.37
N LYS A 107 -24.70 6.76 2.99
CA LYS A 107 -24.99 6.10 1.72
C LYS A 107 -24.61 6.95 0.51
N GLU A 108 -24.92 8.24 0.54
CA GLU A 108 -24.56 9.16 -0.55
C GLU A 108 -23.04 9.28 -0.69
N VAL A 109 -22.33 9.51 0.41
CA VAL A 109 -20.87 9.65 0.42
C VAL A 109 -20.18 8.37 -0.06
N ILE A 110 -20.64 7.21 0.43
CA ILE A 110 -20.13 5.91 -0.02
C ILE A 110 -20.41 5.69 -1.50
N GLY A 111 -21.59 6.07 -1.98
CA GLY A 111 -21.94 5.95 -3.42
C GLY A 111 -20.95 6.72 -4.32
N ARG A 112 -20.61 7.96 -3.95
CA ARG A 112 -19.59 8.76 -4.67
C ARG A 112 -18.19 8.10 -4.59
N ALA A 113 -17.80 7.64 -3.41
CA ALA A 113 -16.52 6.97 -3.21
C ALA A 113 -16.40 5.69 -4.08
N VAL A 114 -17.45 4.89 -4.13
CA VAL A 114 -17.52 3.69 -4.98
C VAL A 114 -17.39 4.05 -6.46
N ALA A 115 -18.06 5.11 -6.92
CA ALA A 115 -17.96 5.56 -8.31
C ALA A 115 -16.52 5.96 -8.70
N ILE A 116 -15.78 6.63 -7.80
CA ILE A 116 -14.38 6.98 -8.02
C ILE A 116 -13.54 5.69 -8.21
N VAL A 117 -13.67 4.72 -7.32
CA VAL A 117 -12.88 3.47 -7.40
C VAL A 117 -13.23 2.66 -8.65
N GLN A 118 -14.53 2.58 -8.99
CA GLN A 118 -15.00 1.88 -10.20
C GLN A 118 -14.46 2.51 -11.48
N HIS A 119 -14.30 3.85 -11.50
CA HIS A 119 -13.68 4.53 -12.64
C HIS A 119 -12.25 4.05 -12.91
N HIS A 120 -11.53 3.62 -11.87
CA HIS A 120 -10.19 3.02 -11.98
C HIS A 120 -10.20 1.50 -12.26
N ASN A 121 -11.38 0.88 -12.47
CA ASN A 121 -11.53 -0.56 -12.68
C ASN A 121 -10.91 -1.42 -11.56
N LEU A 122 -10.96 -0.94 -10.31
CA LEU A 122 -10.51 -1.67 -9.13
C LEU A 122 -11.69 -2.32 -8.39
N PRO A 123 -11.46 -3.47 -7.73
CA PRO A 123 -12.45 -4.05 -6.84
C PRO A 123 -12.70 -3.12 -5.65
N VAL A 124 -13.97 -2.87 -5.35
CA VAL A 124 -14.38 -1.97 -4.27
C VAL A 124 -15.36 -2.66 -3.32
N LYS A 125 -15.11 -2.48 -2.01
CA LYS A 125 -15.97 -2.96 -0.93
C LYS A 125 -16.46 -1.77 -0.10
N PRO A 126 -17.75 -1.40 -0.21
CA PRO A 126 -18.31 -0.32 0.60
C PRO A 126 -18.65 -0.82 2.02
N LYS A 127 -18.35 0.01 3.03
CA LYS A 127 -18.65 -0.25 4.44
C LYS A 127 -19.20 1.00 5.11
N ILE A 128 -20.28 0.86 5.86
CA ILE A 128 -20.77 1.88 6.79
C ILE A 128 -20.62 1.31 8.19
N GLU A 129 -19.80 1.95 8.99
CA GLU A 129 -19.48 1.52 10.34
C GLU A 129 -20.12 2.47 11.36
N ARG A 130 -20.40 1.98 12.58
CA ARG A 130 -20.91 2.79 13.68
C ARG A 130 -19.94 2.71 14.85
N ALA A 131 -19.54 3.87 15.37
CA ALA A 131 -18.62 3.92 16.49
C ALA A 131 -18.91 5.12 17.40
N ARG A 132 -18.38 5.09 18.64
CA ARG A 132 -18.40 6.24 19.53
C ARG A 132 -17.41 7.31 19.10
N HIS A 133 -16.28 6.85 18.55
CA HIS A 133 -15.22 7.70 18.00
C HIS A 133 -14.84 7.18 16.63
N VAL A 134 -14.81 8.08 15.64
CA VAL A 134 -14.54 7.73 14.24
C VAL A 134 -13.21 6.99 14.10
N GLY A 135 -12.13 7.46 14.74
CA GLY A 135 -10.82 6.83 14.67
C GLY A 135 -10.79 5.39 15.19
N GLU A 136 -11.56 5.10 16.26
CA GLU A 136 -11.68 3.74 16.80
C GLU A 136 -12.45 2.82 15.85
N GLY A 137 -13.51 3.34 15.21
CA GLY A 137 -14.25 2.61 14.18
C GLY A 137 -13.37 2.24 13.00
N ILE A 138 -12.54 3.16 12.52
CA ILE A 138 -11.57 2.90 11.44
C ILE A 138 -10.57 1.81 11.84
N VAL A 139 -9.97 1.91 13.03
CA VAL A 139 -8.99 0.92 13.51
C VAL A 139 -9.62 -0.47 13.67
N ARG A 140 -10.85 -0.54 14.20
CA ARG A 140 -11.58 -1.80 14.32
C ARG A 140 -11.83 -2.42 12.95
N LEU A 141 -12.35 -1.62 12.00
CA LEU A 141 -12.64 -2.10 10.65
C LEU A 141 -11.36 -2.55 9.91
N ALA A 142 -10.25 -1.84 10.12
CA ALA A 142 -8.96 -2.25 9.54
C ALA A 142 -8.52 -3.65 10.02
N LYS A 143 -8.79 -3.99 11.28
CA LYS A 143 -8.53 -5.33 11.82
C LYS A 143 -9.50 -6.38 11.28
N GLU A 144 -10.79 -6.06 11.21
CA GLU A 144 -11.83 -6.97 10.72
C GLU A 144 -11.67 -7.31 9.23
N GLU A 145 -11.20 -6.35 8.45
CA GLU A 145 -10.98 -6.52 7.01
C GLU A 145 -9.57 -7.01 6.68
N ASP A 146 -8.67 -7.19 7.66
CA ASP A 146 -7.25 -7.51 7.43
C ASP A 146 -6.62 -6.54 6.41
N ALA A 147 -6.80 -5.23 6.64
CA ALA A 147 -6.28 -4.21 5.76
C ALA A 147 -4.75 -4.12 5.86
N ASP A 148 -4.08 -4.08 4.70
CA ASP A 148 -2.62 -3.92 4.60
C ASP A 148 -2.19 -2.47 4.72
N LEU A 149 -3.08 -1.53 4.33
CA LEU A 149 -2.81 -0.11 4.31
C LEU A 149 -4.08 0.69 4.62
N ILE A 150 -3.92 1.76 5.40
CA ILE A 150 -4.97 2.78 5.57
C ILE A 150 -4.50 4.07 4.89
N VAL A 151 -5.34 4.66 4.04
CA VAL A 151 -5.07 5.97 3.40
C VAL A 151 -6.08 6.99 3.90
N ILE A 152 -5.61 8.04 4.59
CA ILE A 152 -6.47 9.08 5.17
C ILE A 152 -6.16 10.43 4.54
N GLY A 153 -7.18 11.10 4.01
CA GLY A 153 -7.10 12.50 3.61
C GLY A 153 -7.29 13.43 4.82
N ILE A 154 -6.41 14.40 4.96
CA ILE A 154 -6.54 15.43 6.01
C ILE A 154 -6.70 16.81 5.40
N ARG A 155 -7.50 17.64 6.09
CA ARG A 155 -7.65 19.05 5.73
C ARG A 155 -6.35 19.81 6.02
N PRO A 156 -5.85 20.64 5.09
CA PRO A 156 -4.77 21.56 5.40
C PRO A 156 -5.24 22.55 6.50
N VAL A 157 -4.48 22.65 7.58
CA VAL A 157 -4.71 23.67 8.61
C VAL A 157 -3.74 24.80 8.34
N ILE A 158 -4.28 25.97 7.97
CA ILE A 158 -3.51 27.17 7.74
C ILE A 158 -3.36 27.89 9.09
N GLY A 159 -2.13 28.19 9.50
CA GLY A 159 -1.82 29.14 10.56
C GLY A 159 -1.62 28.61 11.98
N ILE A 160 -1.69 27.31 12.27
CA ILE A 160 -1.40 26.77 13.60
C ILE A 160 -0.39 25.61 13.47
N PRO A 161 0.92 25.85 13.76
CA PRO A 161 1.95 24.82 13.59
C PRO A 161 1.78 23.57 14.47
N GLU A 162 1.11 23.70 15.63
CA GLU A 162 1.05 22.64 16.65
C GLU A 162 -0.12 21.65 16.50
N LYS A 163 -1.12 21.94 15.67
CA LYS A 163 -2.25 21.01 15.42
C LYS A 163 -2.38 20.64 13.95
N ILE A 164 -1.40 19.94 13.44
CA ILE A 164 -1.38 19.46 12.05
C ILE A 164 -2.41 18.33 11.83
N MET A 165 -2.80 17.62 12.87
CA MET A 165 -3.66 16.44 12.78
C MET A 165 -4.90 16.53 13.66
N GLY A 166 -6.05 16.10 13.10
CA GLY A 166 -7.28 15.95 13.87
C GLY A 166 -7.27 14.69 14.74
N ARG A 167 -8.15 14.65 15.74
CA ARG A 167 -8.30 13.52 16.68
C ARG A 167 -8.43 12.15 15.98
N THR A 168 -9.17 12.08 14.89
CA THR A 168 -9.35 10.84 14.10
C THR A 168 -8.04 10.33 13.55
N SER A 169 -7.29 11.17 12.84
CA SER A 169 -6.00 10.81 12.23
C SER A 169 -4.96 10.44 13.28
N GLU A 170 -4.93 11.16 14.41
CA GLU A 170 -4.05 10.82 15.54
C GLU A 170 -4.37 9.44 16.12
N THR A 171 -5.66 9.14 16.34
CA THR A 171 -6.08 7.84 16.86
C THR A 171 -5.69 6.70 15.92
N VAL A 172 -5.90 6.90 14.61
CA VAL A 172 -5.53 5.88 13.62
C VAL A 172 -4.02 5.68 13.58
N LEU A 173 -3.21 6.74 13.52
CA LEU A 173 -1.75 6.62 13.54
C LEU A 173 -1.20 5.87 14.75
N ARG A 174 -1.80 6.08 15.92
CA ARG A 174 -1.36 5.44 17.16
C ARG A 174 -1.78 3.98 17.28
N ARG A 175 -2.91 3.57 16.68
CA ARG A 175 -3.57 2.28 16.95
C ARG A 175 -3.81 1.43 15.72
N ALA A 176 -3.43 1.89 14.53
CA ALA A 176 -3.61 1.11 13.30
C ALA A 176 -2.89 -0.23 13.38
N PRO A 177 -3.50 -1.32 12.90
CA PRO A 177 -2.87 -2.64 12.83
C PRO A 177 -1.92 -2.80 11.65
N CYS A 178 -1.92 -1.84 10.71
CA CYS A 178 -1.20 -1.86 9.46
C CYS A 178 -0.56 -0.51 9.16
N GLU A 179 0.08 -0.38 8.00
CA GLU A 179 0.67 0.89 7.54
C GLU A 179 -0.38 1.98 7.35
N VAL A 180 0.00 3.25 7.55
CA VAL A 180 -0.89 4.41 7.40
C VAL A 180 -0.24 5.46 6.53
N ILE A 181 -0.93 5.87 5.48
CA ILE A 181 -0.56 7.02 4.65
C ILE A 181 -1.53 8.16 4.92
N ILE A 182 -0.97 9.35 5.16
CA ILE A 182 -1.74 10.58 5.29
C ILE A 182 -1.56 11.40 4.02
N ASP A 183 -2.66 11.60 3.29
CA ASP A 183 -2.69 12.50 2.13
C ASP A 183 -3.02 13.92 2.59
N ARG A 184 -2.04 14.81 2.44
CA ARG A 184 -2.20 16.24 2.68
C ARG A 184 -1.78 16.99 1.43
N ARG A 185 -2.72 17.61 0.77
CA ARG A 185 -2.41 18.49 -0.37
C ARG A 185 -2.47 19.95 0.08
N PRO A 186 -1.49 20.78 -0.29
CA PRO A 186 -1.63 22.21 -0.18
C PRO A 186 -2.77 22.68 -1.09
N GLU A 187 -3.52 23.68 -0.66
CA GLU A 187 -4.48 24.40 -1.51
C GLU A 187 -3.74 25.26 -2.53
#